data_8dc2f5092f1d9be41dd39b14649c8553
#
_entry.id   8dc2f5092f1d9be41dd39b14649c8553
#
_cell.length_a   1.000
_cell.length_b   1.000
_cell.length_c   1.000
_cell.angle_alpha   90.00
_cell.angle_beta   90.00
_cell.angle_gamma   90.00
#
_symmetry.space_group_name_H-M   'P 1'
#
loop_
_entity.id
_entity.type
_entity.pdbx_description
1 polymer ?
#
loop_
_entity_poly.entity_id
_entity_poly.type
_entity_poly.pdbx_seq_one_letter_code
_entity_poly.pdbx_strand_id
1 'polypeptide(L)'
;TTGAPIEIQLSSVNREDLKAVTNSLKDKLQTYAGVFDIKDSFSAGKDEIKLNLLPEAQNYGITMASLARQVRQAFYGDEVQRVQRGRDEVKVFLRYPKDERVSLNNLEQMNVRVGNNVEVPLGQVAQGELSSGYSTITRTDRKRSISITADVDLSEANANEILAKFETEHIVPILLDYSSVNYSFEGEQREQRDTLSSLFKNFALALFVVY
;
A
#
# COMPACT_ATOMS: atom_id res chain seq x y z
N THR A 1 -16.40 -13.18 2.76
CA THR A 1 -15.12 -12.92 3.44
C THR A 1 -15.41 -11.91 4.52
N THR A 2 -15.36 -12.35 5.75
CA THR A 2 -15.48 -11.50 6.93
C THR A 2 -14.35 -10.46 6.87
N GLY A 3 -14.65 -9.18 7.13
CA GLY A 3 -13.64 -8.11 7.17
C GLY A 3 -12.61 -8.33 8.27
N ALA A 4 -11.58 -7.49 8.35
CA ALA A 4 -10.61 -7.55 9.45
C ALA A 4 -11.32 -7.27 10.80
N PRO A 5 -10.89 -7.92 11.90
CA PRO A 5 -11.47 -7.70 13.24
C PRO A 5 -11.37 -6.23 13.69
N ILE A 6 -10.26 -5.57 13.34
CA ILE A 6 -10.06 -4.14 13.49
C ILE A 6 -9.85 -3.53 12.11
N GLU A 7 -10.75 -2.62 11.71
CA GLU A 7 -10.59 -1.83 10.51
C GLU A 7 -11.06 -0.38 10.77
N ILE A 8 -10.10 0.55 10.73
CA ILE A 8 -10.34 1.98 10.94
C ILE A 8 -10.05 2.69 9.63
N GLN A 9 -11.07 3.26 9.00
CA GLN A 9 -10.91 4.08 7.82
C GLN A 9 -10.76 5.55 8.23
N LEU A 10 -9.69 6.17 7.78
CA LEU A 10 -9.42 7.60 7.94
C LEU A 10 -9.60 8.29 6.59
N SER A 11 -10.16 9.49 6.57
CA SER A 11 -10.33 10.27 5.35
C SER A 11 -10.03 11.74 5.55
N SER A 12 -9.31 12.36 4.61
CA SER A 12 -8.99 13.79 4.63
C SER A 12 -8.73 14.34 3.24
N VAL A 13 -8.87 15.65 3.10
CA VAL A 13 -8.36 16.40 1.94
C VAL A 13 -6.87 16.73 2.09
N ASN A 14 -6.39 16.87 3.34
CA ASN A 14 -4.99 17.10 3.66
C ASN A 14 -4.25 15.76 3.81
N ARG A 15 -3.28 15.54 2.94
CA ARG A 15 -2.49 14.30 2.89
C ARG A 15 -1.52 14.16 4.07
N GLU A 16 -0.92 15.27 4.48
CA GLU A 16 0.07 15.26 5.56
C GLU A 16 -0.58 14.96 6.91
N ASP A 17 -1.73 15.59 7.19
CA ASP A 17 -2.53 15.30 8.38
C ASP A 17 -2.97 13.84 8.39
N LEU A 18 -3.47 13.34 7.24
CA LEU A 18 -3.91 11.97 7.12
C LEU A 18 -2.80 10.97 7.42
N LYS A 19 -1.58 11.25 6.92
CA LYS A 19 -0.39 10.41 7.18
C LYS A 19 0.04 10.47 8.64
N ALA A 20 0.08 11.68 9.22
CA ALA A 20 0.48 11.88 10.62
C ALA A 20 -0.46 11.13 11.57
N VAL A 21 -1.79 11.29 11.38
CA VAL A 21 -2.81 10.59 12.18
C VAL A 21 -2.70 9.08 12.00
N THR A 22 -2.53 8.58 10.75
CA THR A 22 -2.38 7.15 10.49
C THR A 22 -1.21 6.55 11.25
N ASN A 23 -0.03 7.18 11.22
CA ASN A 23 1.14 6.70 11.92
C ASN A 23 0.92 6.72 13.44
N SER A 24 0.40 7.83 13.98
CA SER A 24 0.12 7.94 15.42
C SER A 24 -0.85 6.87 15.91
N LEU A 25 -1.91 6.59 15.17
CA LEU A 25 -2.87 5.55 15.54
C LEU A 25 -2.27 4.14 15.43
N LYS A 26 -1.45 3.87 14.42
CA LYS A 26 -0.73 2.58 14.32
C LYS A 26 0.20 2.34 15.50
N ASP A 27 0.99 3.35 15.87
CA ASP A 27 1.90 3.25 17.03
C ASP A 27 1.13 2.98 18.33
N LYS A 28 -0.05 3.60 18.49
CA LYS A 28 -0.91 3.34 19.66
C LYS A 28 -1.54 1.94 19.61
N LEU A 29 -1.98 1.46 18.45
CA LEU A 29 -2.52 0.10 18.32
C LEU A 29 -1.49 -0.98 18.71
N GLN A 30 -0.20 -0.77 18.41
CA GLN A 30 0.86 -1.70 18.81
C GLN A 30 1.00 -1.88 20.32
N THR A 31 0.48 -0.95 21.11
CA THR A 31 0.56 -1.05 22.59
C THR A 31 -0.52 -1.93 23.22
N TYR A 32 -1.51 -2.36 22.44
CA TYR A 32 -2.60 -3.20 22.92
C TYR A 32 -2.23 -4.68 22.86
N ALA A 33 -2.36 -5.37 23.97
CA ALA A 33 -2.13 -6.81 24.05
C ALA A 33 -3.12 -7.57 23.15
N GLY A 34 -2.66 -8.61 22.47
CA GLY A 34 -3.46 -9.41 21.57
C GLY A 34 -3.72 -8.78 20.18
N VAL A 35 -3.25 -7.56 19.91
CA VAL A 35 -3.31 -6.94 18.57
C VAL A 35 -2.03 -7.21 17.81
N PHE A 36 -2.16 -7.74 16.60
CA PHE A 36 -1.01 -8.07 15.75
C PHE A 36 -1.32 -7.80 14.27
N ASP A 37 -0.33 -7.96 13.41
CA ASP A 37 -0.40 -7.77 11.93
C ASP A 37 -1.01 -6.43 11.51
N ILE A 38 -0.61 -5.35 12.22
CA ILE A 38 -1.11 -4.00 11.97
C ILE A 38 -0.57 -3.48 10.64
N LYS A 39 -1.46 -3.21 9.71
CA LYS A 39 -1.18 -2.72 8.36
C LYS A 39 -1.95 -1.45 8.08
N ASP A 40 -1.46 -0.66 7.14
CA ASP A 40 -2.23 0.42 6.55
C ASP A 40 -2.20 0.35 5.02
N SER A 41 -3.25 0.83 4.39
CA SER A 41 -3.37 0.82 2.93
C SER A 41 -2.42 1.82 2.24
N PHE A 42 -1.78 2.69 2.99
CA PHE A 42 -0.81 3.66 2.49
C PHE A 42 0.59 3.04 2.36
N SER A 43 0.97 2.19 3.33
CA SER A 43 2.28 1.52 3.39
C SER A 43 2.30 0.19 2.64
N ALA A 44 1.15 -0.31 2.20
CA ALA A 44 1.01 -1.57 1.46
C ALA A 44 1.54 -1.50 0.01
N GLY A 45 2.36 -0.52 -0.30
CA GLY A 45 3.02 -0.37 -1.59
C GLY A 45 4.10 -1.41 -1.80
N LYS A 46 4.31 -1.79 -3.07
CA LYS A 46 5.46 -2.59 -3.45
C LYS A 46 6.73 -1.77 -3.31
N ASP A 47 7.82 -2.43 -2.92
CA ASP A 47 9.13 -1.81 -2.98
C ASP A 47 9.43 -1.37 -4.41
N GLU A 48 9.77 -0.11 -4.56
CA GLU A 48 10.11 0.53 -5.84
C GLU A 48 11.53 1.06 -5.79
N ILE A 49 12.21 0.99 -6.92
CA ILE A 49 13.47 1.69 -7.11
C ILE A 49 13.17 2.94 -7.94
N LYS A 50 13.33 4.09 -7.33
CA LYS A 50 13.27 5.37 -8.03
C LYS A 50 14.64 5.66 -8.63
N LEU A 51 14.67 5.86 -9.95
CA LEU A 51 15.87 6.24 -10.66
C LEU A 51 15.88 7.75 -10.85
N ASN A 52 16.94 8.41 -10.41
CA ASN A 52 17.18 9.82 -10.63
C ASN A 52 18.40 9.97 -11.55
N LEU A 53 18.23 10.67 -12.68
CA LEU A 53 19.36 10.96 -13.58
C LEU A 53 20.32 11.94 -12.91
N LEU A 54 21.61 11.63 -13.00
CA LEU A 54 22.67 12.54 -12.61
C LEU A 54 22.86 13.63 -13.68
N PRO A 55 23.38 14.81 -13.32
CA PRO A 55 23.68 15.87 -14.29
C PRO A 55 24.60 15.39 -15.45
N GLU A 56 25.51 14.50 -15.14
CA GLU A 56 26.47 13.91 -16.08
C GLU A 56 25.80 13.08 -17.18
N ALA A 57 24.61 12.55 -16.92
CA ALA A 57 23.83 11.76 -17.88
C ALA A 57 23.53 12.56 -19.17
N GLN A 58 23.42 13.89 -19.10
CA GLN A 58 23.21 14.74 -20.25
C GLN A 58 24.38 14.68 -21.25
N ASN A 59 25.61 14.53 -20.76
CA ASN A 59 26.80 14.43 -21.59
C ASN A 59 26.81 13.14 -22.41
N TYR A 60 26.13 12.12 -21.94
CA TYR A 60 25.98 10.82 -22.62
C TYR A 60 24.76 10.75 -23.53
N GLY A 61 23.93 11.78 -23.57
CA GLY A 61 22.71 11.81 -24.37
C GLY A 61 21.65 10.80 -23.98
N ILE A 62 21.70 10.29 -22.71
CA ILE A 62 20.72 9.34 -22.20
C ILE A 62 19.50 10.08 -21.66
N THR A 63 18.31 9.56 -21.94
CA THR A 63 17.04 10.05 -21.38
C THR A 63 16.51 9.12 -20.31
N MET A 64 15.71 9.65 -19.39
CA MET A 64 15.04 8.83 -18.37
C MET A 64 14.22 7.69 -18.99
N ALA A 65 13.53 7.94 -20.08
CA ALA A 65 12.73 6.93 -20.77
C ALA A 65 13.61 5.80 -21.36
N SER A 66 14.78 6.13 -21.92
CA SER A 66 15.72 5.14 -22.43
C SER A 66 16.33 4.32 -21.31
N LEU A 67 16.75 4.97 -20.23
CA LEU A 67 17.29 4.32 -19.04
C LEU A 67 16.29 3.37 -18.40
N ALA A 68 15.07 3.84 -18.12
CA ALA A 68 14.01 3.04 -17.51
C ALA A 68 13.65 1.80 -18.35
N ARG A 69 13.68 1.93 -19.68
CA ARG A 69 13.45 0.79 -20.57
C ARG A 69 14.56 -0.25 -20.45
N GLN A 70 15.82 0.14 -20.43
CA GLN A 70 16.96 -0.76 -20.31
C GLN A 70 16.95 -1.48 -18.96
N VAL A 71 16.72 -0.75 -17.86
CA VAL A 71 16.59 -1.34 -16.52
C VAL A 71 15.43 -2.33 -16.47
N ARG A 72 14.26 -1.98 -17.00
CA ARG A 72 13.12 -2.88 -17.06
C ARG A 72 13.43 -4.15 -17.83
N GLN A 73 14.07 -4.05 -18.99
CA GLN A 73 14.45 -5.21 -19.82
C GLN A 73 15.41 -6.12 -19.08
N ALA A 74 16.39 -5.58 -18.38
CA ALA A 74 17.38 -6.35 -17.64
C ALA A 74 16.77 -7.07 -16.41
N PHE A 75 15.99 -6.36 -15.60
CA PHE A 75 15.50 -6.86 -14.31
C PHE A 75 14.14 -7.59 -14.42
N TYR A 76 13.17 -7.03 -15.10
CA TYR A 76 11.86 -7.66 -15.31
C TYR A 76 11.91 -8.66 -16.46
N GLY A 77 12.57 -8.31 -17.53
CA GLY A 77 12.70 -9.05 -18.77
C GLY A 77 11.93 -8.42 -19.93
N ASP A 78 12.33 -8.83 -21.10
CA ASP A 78 11.68 -8.48 -22.36
C ASP A 78 11.16 -9.75 -23.03
N GLU A 79 9.93 -9.71 -23.56
CA GLU A 79 9.34 -10.80 -24.32
C GLU A 79 9.90 -10.74 -25.75
N VAL A 80 10.91 -11.55 -26.03
CA VAL A 80 11.59 -11.56 -27.32
C VAL A 80 10.88 -12.38 -28.36
N GLN A 81 10.10 -13.39 -27.95
CA GLN A 81 9.37 -14.27 -28.86
C GLN A 81 8.17 -14.91 -28.18
N ARG A 82 7.15 -15.18 -28.97
CA ARG A 82 5.96 -15.92 -28.57
C ARG A 82 5.72 -17.03 -29.59
N VAL A 83 5.67 -18.25 -29.10
CA VAL A 83 5.54 -19.46 -29.94
C VAL A 83 4.32 -20.26 -29.54
N GLN A 84 3.44 -20.52 -30.50
CA GLN A 84 2.32 -21.44 -30.28
C GLN A 84 2.81 -22.88 -30.38
N ARG A 85 2.61 -23.68 -29.32
CA ARG A 85 2.86 -25.13 -29.30
C ARG A 85 1.58 -25.89 -29.03
N GLY A 86 0.92 -26.32 -30.08
CA GLY A 86 -0.38 -26.98 -29.95
C GLY A 86 -1.43 -26.01 -29.39
N ARG A 87 -1.94 -26.30 -28.17
CA ARG A 87 -2.90 -25.44 -27.46
C ARG A 87 -2.25 -24.41 -26.53
N ASP A 88 -0.96 -24.54 -26.27
CA ASP A 88 -0.24 -23.69 -25.33
C ASP A 88 0.54 -22.58 -26.03
N GLU A 89 0.48 -21.38 -25.44
CA GLU A 89 1.27 -20.24 -25.85
C GLU A 89 2.53 -20.14 -24.99
N VAL A 90 3.68 -20.38 -25.58
CA VAL A 90 4.98 -20.30 -24.91
C VAL A 90 5.60 -18.94 -25.14
N LYS A 91 5.86 -18.19 -24.05
CA LYS A 91 6.53 -16.88 -24.09
C LYS A 91 8.00 -17.04 -23.73
N VAL A 92 8.86 -16.50 -24.59
CA VAL A 92 10.30 -16.49 -24.36
C VAL A 92 10.69 -15.13 -23.78
N PHE A 93 11.17 -15.12 -22.54
CA PHE A 93 11.64 -13.93 -21.86
C PHE A 93 13.16 -13.92 -21.73
N LEU A 94 13.77 -12.80 -22.06
CA LEU A 94 15.19 -12.52 -21.83
C LEU A 94 15.33 -11.55 -20.67
N ARG A 95 16.13 -11.93 -19.66
CA ARG A 95 16.43 -11.11 -18.48
C ARG A 95 17.72 -11.56 -17.83
N TYR A 96 18.27 -10.74 -16.93
CA TYR A 96 19.44 -11.12 -16.14
C TYR A 96 19.16 -12.32 -15.22
N PRO A 97 20.18 -13.12 -14.86
CA PRO A 97 20.07 -14.18 -13.87
C PRO A 97 19.50 -13.68 -12.54
N LYS A 98 18.95 -14.58 -11.74
CA LYS A 98 18.28 -14.22 -10.48
C LYS A 98 19.21 -13.56 -9.48
N ASP A 99 20.42 -14.06 -9.37
CA ASP A 99 21.50 -13.56 -8.49
C ASP A 99 21.96 -12.14 -8.83
N GLU A 100 21.91 -11.77 -10.11
CA GLU A 100 22.24 -10.42 -10.58
C GLU A 100 21.10 -9.40 -10.41
N ARG A 101 19.91 -9.82 -9.97
CA ARG A 101 18.71 -8.99 -9.84
C ARG A 101 18.26 -8.74 -8.40
N VAL A 102 19.06 -9.12 -7.39
CA VAL A 102 18.63 -9.12 -5.97
C VAL A 102 19.16 -7.96 -5.15
N SER A 103 20.05 -7.12 -5.68
CA SER A 103 20.62 -5.99 -4.92
C SER A 103 20.68 -4.69 -5.71
N LEU A 104 20.65 -3.56 -4.99
CA LEU A 104 20.88 -2.23 -5.58
C LEU A 104 22.29 -2.09 -6.16
N ASN A 105 23.29 -2.72 -5.54
CA ASN A 105 24.65 -2.69 -6.04
C ASN A 105 24.75 -3.31 -7.45
N ASN A 106 24.01 -4.40 -7.70
CA ASN A 106 23.97 -5.01 -9.04
C ASN A 106 23.29 -4.08 -10.06
N LEU A 107 22.31 -3.30 -9.61
CA LEU A 107 21.68 -2.29 -10.45
C LEU A 107 22.66 -1.18 -10.83
N GLU A 108 23.43 -0.66 -9.87
CA GLU A 108 24.41 0.41 -10.13
C GLU A 108 25.56 -0.03 -11.03
N GLN A 109 25.95 -1.31 -10.95
CA GLN A 109 26.99 -1.91 -11.79
C GLN A 109 26.50 -2.36 -13.17
N MET A 110 25.18 -2.37 -13.39
CA MET A 110 24.59 -2.72 -14.68
C MET A 110 25.10 -1.77 -15.76
N ASN A 111 25.58 -2.31 -16.88
CA ASN A 111 25.95 -1.51 -18.03
C ASN A 111 24.70 -1.02 -18.77
N VAL A 112 24.62 0.27 -19.02
CA VAL A 112 23.59 0.91 -19.82
C VAL A 112 24.19 1.49 -21.09
N ARG A 113 23.45 1.35 -22.21
CA ARG A 113 23.86 1.90 -23.50
C ARG A 113 23.47 3.36 -23.58
N VAL A 114 24.46 4.17 -23.86
CA VAL A 114 24.33 5.60 -24.07
C VAL A 114 24.54 5.94 -25.56
N GLY A 115 24.54 7.21 -25.93
CA GLY A 115 24.76 7.64 -27.29
C GLY A 115 25.93 6.93 -27.96
N ASN A 116 25.88 6.72 -29.29
CA ASN A 116 26.88 6.02 -30.09
C ASN A 116 27.20 4.57 -29.67
N ASN A 117 26.24 3.88 -29.03
CA ASN A 117 26.38 2.48 -28.60
C ASN A 117 27.53 2.24 -27.60
N VAL A 118 27.92 3.26 -26.85
CA VAL A 118 28.86 3.16 -25.75
C VAL A 118 28.15 2.61 -24.53
N GLU A 119 28.80 1.73 -23.78
CA GLU A 119 28.26 1.18 -22.53
C GLU A 119 28.97 1.83 -21.34
N VAL A 120 28.19 2.28 -20.35
CA VAL A 120 28.67 2.85 -19.09
C VAL A 120 27.92 2.24 -17.91
N PRO A 121 28.52 2.08 -16.74
CA PRO A 121 27.80 1.66 -15.53
C PRO A 121 26.65 2.62 -15.22
N LEU A 122 25.47 2.06 -14.81
CA LEU A 122 24.30 2.86 -14.48
C LEU A 122 24.62 3.91 -13.41
N GLY A 123 25.43 3.57 -12.39
CA GLY A 123 25.83 4.49 -11.33
C GLY A 123 26.56 5.75 -11.80
N GLN A 124 27.09 5.81 -13.04
CA GLN A 124 27.66 7.03 -13.62
C GLN A 124 26.61 7.97 -14.23
N VAL A 125 25.43 7.49 -14.52
CA VAL A 125 24.37 8.27 -15.20
C VAL A 125 23.11 8.43 -14.37
N ALA A 126 22.92 7.57 -13.35
CA ALA A 126 21.74 7.63 -12.47
C ALA A 126 22.03 7.08 -11.09
N GLN A 127 21.25 7.51 -10.11
CA GLN A 127 21.22 7.00 -8.76
C GLN A 127 19.89 6.31 -8.50
N GLY A 128 19.93 5.10 -7.89
CA GLY A 128 18.75 4.34 -7.48
C GLY A 128 18.48 4.55 -5.99
N GLU A 129 17.25 4.93 -5.65
CA GLU A 129 16.77 5.04 -4.29
C GLU A 129 15.64 4.02 -4.03
N LEU A 130 15.76 3.25 -2.94
CA LEU A 130 14.66 2.41 -2.48
C LEU A 130 13.53 3.28 -1.97
N SER A 131 12.35 3.05 -2.48
CA SER A 131 11.12 3.74 -2.10
C SER A 131 9.99 2.73 -2.01
N SER A 132 9.00 3.03 -1.19
CA SER A 132 7.74 2.26 -1.22
C SER A 132 6.75 2.98 -2.12
N GLY A 133 6.35 2.33 -3.20
CA GLY A 133 5.31 2.83 -4.10
C GLY A 133 3.93 2.67 -3.48
N TYR A 134 3.01 3.57 -3.81
CA TYR A 134 1.60 3.39 -3.42
C TYR A 134 0.95 2.41 -4.39
N SER A 135 0.44 1.29 -3.88
CA SER A 135 -0.22 0.29 -4.72
C SER A 135 -1.59 0.76 -5.20
N THR A 136 -2.30 1.52 -4.35
CA THR A 136 -3.67 2.00 -4.63
C THR A 136 -3.93 3.32 -3.91
N ILE A 137 -4.57 4.26 -4.60
CA ILE A 137 -5.09 5.49 -3.97
C ILE A 137 -6.60 5.31 -3.82
N THR A 138 -7.05 5.02 -2.60
CA THR A 138 -8.47 4.90 -2.28
C THR A 138 -9.05 6.27 -2.00
N ARG A 139 -10.27 6.50 -2.48
CA ARG A 139 -11.04 7.70 -2.18
C ARG A 139 -12.45 7.32 -1.74
N THR A 140 -12.88 7.90 -0.63
CA THR A 140 -14.24 7.82 -0.12
C THR A 140 -14.79 9.24 -0.07
N ASP A 141 -15.97 9.47 -0.64
CA ASP A 141 -16.61 10.80 -0.70
C ASP A 141 -15.71 11.92 -1.25
N ARG A 142 -14.95 11.62 -2.33
CA ARG A 142 -13.97 12.51 -2.98
C ARG A 142 -12.76 12.89 -2.13
N LYS A 143 -12.64 12.40 -0.88
CA LYS A 143 -11.48 12.56 -0.01
C LYS A 143 -10.56 11.37 -0.15
N ARG A 144 -9.27 11.54 0.08
CA ARG A 144 -8.35 10.41 0.21
C ARG A 144 -8.67 9.65 1.47
N SER A 145 -8.68 8.32 1.39
CA SER A 145 -8.88 7.46 2.53
C SER A 145 -7.72 6.50 2.71
N ILE A 146 -7.42 6.21 3.97
CA ILE A 146 -6.44 5.21 4.40
C ILE A 146 -7.17 4.29 5.38
N SER A 147 -7.12 2.98 5.14
CA SER A 147 -7.61 1.98 6.09
C SER A 147 -6.43 1.46 6.91
N ILE A 148 -6.59 1.46 8.23
CA ILE A 148 -5.72 0.75 9.17
C ILE A 148 -6.43 -0.54 9.51
N THR A 149 -5.76 -1.67 9.30
CA THR A 149 -6.27 -3.01 9.62
C THR A 149 -5.37 -3.68 10.63
N ALA A 150 -5.94 -4.46 11.54
CA ALA A 150 -5.20 -5.29 12.47
C ALA A 150 -5.99 -6.56 12.79
N ASP A 151 -5.25 -7.61 13.09
CA ASP A 151 -5.80 -8.85 13.62
C ASP A 151 -5.76 -8.85 15.14
N VAL A 152 -6.67 -9.61 15.77
CA VAL A 152 -6.81 -9.74 17.23
C VAL A 152 -6.80 -11.21 17.61
N ASP A 153 -5.98 -11.57 18.59
CA ASP A 153 -6.07 -12.89 19.20
C ASP A 153 -7.30 -12.96 20.11
N LEU A 154 -8.34 -13.61 19.61
CA LEU A 154 -9.63 -13.74 20.28
C LEU A 154 -9.55 -14.57 21.58
N SER A 155 -8.45 -15.28 21.82
CA SER A 155 -8.20 -15.98 23.08
C SER A 155 -7.73 -15.05 24.21
N GLU A 156 -7.14 -13.90 23.85
CA GLU A 156 -6.56 -12.93 24.78
C GLU A 156 -7.36 -11.64 24.88
N ALA A 157 -8.07 -11.24 23.81
CA ALA A 157 -8.68 -9.94 23.74
C ALA A 157 -9.97 -9.91 22.89
N ASN A 158 -10.82 -8.92 23.13
CA ASN A 158 -12.04 -8.66 22.37
C ASN A 158 -11.86 -7.42 21.50
N ALA A 159 -11.98 -7.59 20.17
CA ALA A 159 -11.80 -6.51 19.20
C ALA A 159 -12.75 -5.31 19.46
N ASN A 160 -14.00 -5.58 19.87
CA ASN A 160 -14.97 -4.52 20.12
C ASN A 160 -14.61 -3.69 21.37
N GLU A 161 -14.09 -4.34 22.42
CA GLU A 161 -13.63 -3.65 23.63
C GLU A 161 -12.38 -2.81 23.36
N ILE A 162 -11.44 -3.39 22.60
CA ILE A 162 -10.24 -2.66 22.16
C ILE A 162 -10.64 -1.41 21.37
N LEU A 163 -11.52 -1.54 20.39
CA LEU A 163 -11.91 -0.41 19.55
C LEU A 163 -12.67 0.67 20.32
N ALA A 164 -13.58 0.30 21.22
CA ALA A 164 -14.30 1.27 22.06
C ALA A 164 -13.34 2.07 22.97
N LYS A 165 -12.36 1.38 23.56
CA LYS A 165 -11.32 2.00 24.38
C LYS A 165 -10.36 2.85 23.53
N PHE A 166 -9.95 2.34 22.38
CA PHE A 166 -9.07 3.00 21.43
C PHE A 166 -9.69 4.29 20.87
N GLU A 167 -11.00 4.27 20.60
CA GLU A 167 -11.75 5.45 20.17
C GLU A 167 -11.65 6.58 21.20
N THR A 168 -11.98 6.28 22.45
CA THR A 168 -12.06 7.29 23.51
C THR A 168 -10.69 7.77 23.97
N GLU A 169 -9.70 6.89 24.05
CA GLU A 169 -8.38 7.22 24.59
C GLU A 169 -7.41 7.78 23.54
N HIS A 170 -7.59 7.44 22.25
CA HIS A 170 -6.62 7.78 21.22
C HIS A 170 -7.21 8.47 20.00
N ILE A 171 -8.28 7.93 19.37
CA ILE A 171 -8.80 8.52 18.14
C ILE A 171 -9.33 9.92 18.40
N VAL A 172 -10.26 10.04 19.35
CA VAL A 172 -10.90 11.35 19.63
C VAL A 172 -9.88 12.41 20.06
N PRO A 173 -8.95 12.15 21.01
CA PRO A 173 -7.94 13.13 21.39
C PRO A 173 -7.01 13.55 20.23
N ILE A 174 -6.54 12.59 19.42
CA ILE A 174 -5.66 12.88 18.29
C ILE A 174 -6.38 13.75 17.25
N LEU A 175 -7.64 13.45 16.96
CA LEU A 175 -8.42 14.20 15.96
C LEU A 175 -8.78 15.62 16.40
N LEU A 176 -8.69 15.95 17.67
CA LEU A 176 -8.84 17.36 18.12
C LEU A 176 -7.76 18.26 17.52
N ASP A 177 -6.54 17.74 17.34
CA ASP A 177 -5.43 18.46 16.71
C ASP A 177 -5.49 18.42 15.18
N TYR A 178 -6.26 17.48 14.61
CA TYR A 178 -6.35 17.24 13.15
C TYR A 178 -7.80 17.25 12.66
N SER A 179 -8.47 18.39 12.80
CA SER A 179 -9.89 18.58 12.45
C SER A 179 -10.24 18.31 10.99
N SER A 180 -9.24 18.25 10.10
CA SER A 180 -9.40 17.91 8.68
C SER A 180 -9.64 16.40 8.44
N VAL A 181 -9.32 15.55 9.42
CA VAL A 181 -9.38 14.09 9.33
C VAL A 181 -10.69 13.58 9.92
N ASN A 182 -11.39 12.74 9.16
CA ASN A 182 -12.57 12.02 9.65
C ASN A 182 -12.22 10.54 9.78
N TYR A 183 -12.90 9.83 10.66
CA TYR A 183 -12.75 8.39 10.82
C TYR A 183 -14.09 7.67 10.73
N SER A 184 -14.05 6.39 10.39
CA SER A 184 -15.16 5.44 10.48
C SER A 184 -14.61 4.05 10.82
N PHE A 185 -15.39 3.27 11.54
CA PHE A 185 -15.13 1.86 11.73
C PHE A 185 -15.76 1.07 10.60
N GLU A 186 -14.99 0.19 9.99
CA GLU A 186 -15.39 -0.69 8.89
C GLU A 186 -15.20 -2.16 9.31
N GLY A 187 -15.24 -3.08 8.36
CA GLY A 187 -15.03 -4.49 8.64
C GLY A 187 -16.17 -5.12 9.46
N GLU A 188 -15.83 -6.01 10.39
CA GLU A 188 -16.81 -6.75 11.19
C GLU A 188 -17.71 -5.86 12.04
N GLN A 189 -17.19 -4.75 12.54
CA GLN A 189 -17.98 -3.81 13.35
C GLN A 189 -19.10 -3.15 12.57
N ARG A 190 -18.87 -2.78 11.33
CA ARG A 190 -19.91 -2.21 10.48
C ARG A 190 -21.01 -3.23 10.22
N GLU A 191 -20.64 -4.47 9.88
CA GLU A 191 -21.61 -5.54 9.65
C GLU A 191 -22.44 -5.84 10.88
N GLN A 192 -21.82 -5.89 12.07
CA GLN A 192 -22.54 -6.08 13.33
C GLN A 192 -23.53 -4.94 13.63
N ARG A 193 -23.10 -3.68 13.44
CA ARG A 193 -23.94 -2.49 13.67
C ARG A 193 -25.12 -2.46 12.71
N ASP A 194 -24.90 -2.75 11.44
CA ASP A 194 -25.94 -2.78 10.41
C ASP A 194 -26.93 -3.91 10.69
N THR A 195 -26.46 -5.07 11.11
CA THR A 195 -27.30 -6.21 11.49
C THR A 195 -28.16 -5.89 12.71
N LEU A 196 -27.58 -5.33 13.77
CA LEU A 196 -28.33 -4.93 14.97
C LEU A 196 -29.36 -3.85 14.66
N SER A 197 -28.99 -2.84 13.88
CA SER A 197 -29.93 -1.78 13.48
C SER A 197 -31.09 -2.31 12.67
N SER A 198 -30.84 -3.27 11.79
CA SER A 198 -31.87 -3.95 10.99
C SER A 198 -32.77 -4.83 11.86
N LEU A 199 -32.23 -5.55 12.83
CA LEU A 199 -32.97 -6.33 13.79
C LEU A 199 -33.90 -5.44 14.64
N PHE A 200 -33.40 -4.32 15.17
CA PHE A 200 -34.26 -3.38 15.93
C PHE A 200 -35.39 -2.78 15.09
N LYS A 201 -35.13 -2.38 13.85
CA LYS A 201 -36.14 -1.87 12.93
C LYS A 201 -37.22 -2.91 12.62
N ASN A 202 -36.77 -4.14 12.31
CA ASN A 202 -37.67 -5.23 12.00
C ASN A 202 -38.49 -5.66 13.23
N PHE A 203 -37.89 -5.66 14.41
CA PHE A 203 -38.56 -5.97 15.67
C PHE A 203 -39.64 -4.91 16.01
N ALA A 204 -39.33 -3.63 15.87
CA ALA A 204 -40.28 -2.55 16.07
C ALA A 204 -41.46 -2.63 15.08
N LEU A 205 -41.19 -2.95 13.83
CA LEU A 205 -42.19 -3.14 12.79
C LEU A 205 -43.08 -4.36 13.08
N ALA A 206 -42.49 -5.47 13.51
CA ALA A 206 -43.23 -6.67 13.92
C ALA A 206 -44.16 -6.39 15.12
N LEU A 207 -43.68 -5.66 16.14
CA LEU A 207 -44.50 -5.22 17.27
C LEU A 207 -45.68 -4.35 16.83
N PHE A 208 -45.44 -3.42 15.90
CA PHE A 208 -46.50 -2.57 15.37
C PHE A 208 -47.56 -3.33 14.58
N VAL A 209 -47.19 -4.41 13.88
CA VAL A 209 -48.13 -5.25 13.11
C VAL A 209 -48.92 -6.19 14.01
N VAL A 210 -48.35 -6.61 15.14
CA VAL A 210 -48.99 -7.55 16.08
C VAL A 210 -49.92 -6.82 17.06
N TYR A 211 -49.72 -5.52 17.31
CA TYR A 211 -50.57 -4.71 18.19
C TYR A 211 -51.63 -3.96 17.41
#